data_06b6b88a5322f1f66dcabd1c38285ac2
#
_entry.id   06b6b88a5322f1f66dcabd1c38285ac2
#
_cell.length_a   1.000
_cell.length_b   1.000
_cell.length_c   1.000
_cell.angle_alpha   90.00
_cell.angle_beta   90.00
_cell.angle_gamma   90.00
#
_symmetry.space_group_name_H-M   'P 1'
#
loop_
_entity.id
_entity.type
_entity.pdbx_description
1 polymer ?
#
loop_
_entity_poly.entity_id
_entity_poly.type
_entity_poly.pdbx_seq_one_letter_code
_entity_poly.pdbx_strand_id
1 'polypeptide(L)'
;MSLSNTATPIYYGQFRDAVIRGEIPVNREISMEMNRIDDLIANPGIWYDDEAINGFIAFCENELTLTNGEDLHLLDSFKLWSEQIFGWYYFVERSVYVPSPDGHGGHYEKKRIKKRLVNKQYLIVARGSAKSMYASCIQNYFLNVDTSTTHQVTTAPTMAQAEEVMSPIRTAITRARGPLYKFLTEGSLHNTTGSKANRCQLASTKKGIQNFLTGSI
;
A
#
# COMPACT_ATOMS: atom_id res chain seq x y z
N MET A 1 14.87 -16.85 -18.81
CA MET A 1 13.60 -17.29 -18.24
C MET A 1 12.52 -16.43 -18.88
N SER A 2 11.67 -17.03 -19.70
CA SER A 2 10.48 -16.36 -20.24
C SER A 2 9.48 -16.27 -19.11
N LEU A 3 9.38 -15.11 -18.47
CA LEU A 3 8.34 -14.81 -17.50
C LEU A 3 7.04 -14.64 -18.31
N SER A 4 6.19 -15.65 -18.33
CA SER A 4 4.87 -15.55 -18.94
C SER A 4 3.99 -14.70 -18.02
N ASN A 5 3.47 -13.61 -18.56
CA ASN A 5 2.55 -12.70 -17.88
C ASN A 5 1.11 -13.26 -17.86
N THR A 6 0.93 -14.47 -17.34
CA THR A 6 -0.37 -15.18 -17.38
C THR A 6 -1.00 -15.42 -16.02
N ALA A 7 -0.50 -14.78 -14.95
CA ALA A 7 -1.15 -14.89 -13.66
C ALA A 7 -2.42 -14.03 -13.66
N THR A 8 -3.57 -14.67 -13.63
CA THR A 8 -4.85 -13.97 -13.42
C THR A 8 -4.92 -13.51 -11.97
N PRO A 9 -5.24 -12.24 -11.70
CA PRO A 9 -5.42 -11.73 -10.33
C PRO A 9 -6.48 -12.55 -9.59
N ILE A 10 -6.17 -12.97 -8.37
CA ILE A 10 -6.98 -13.94 -7.63
C ILE A 10 -8.32 -13.34 -7.22
N TYR A 11 -8.29 -12.18 -6.56
CA TYR A 11 -9.49 -11.54 -6.00
C TYR A 11 -10.33 -10.88 -7.10
N TYR A 12 -9.68 -10.34 -8.11
CA TYR A 12 -10.38 -9.82 -9.29
C TYR A 12 -11.05 -10.96 -10.06
N GLY A 13 -10.39 -12.09 -10.25
CA GLY A 13 -10.96 -13.26 -10.91
C GLY A 13 -12.23 -13.74 -10.19
N GLN A 14 -12.17 -13.91 -8.88
CA GLN A 14 -13.33 -14.30 -8.07
C GLN A 14 -14.48 -13.29 -8.17
N PHE A 15 -14.17 -11.99 -8.08
CA PHE A 15 -15.15 -10.92 -8.22
C PHE A 15 -15.79 -10.92 -9.62
N ARG A 16 -14.97 -10.99 -10.67
CA ARG A 16 -15.41 -11.04 -12.05
C ARG A 16 -16.35 -12.21 -12.32
N ASP A 17 -16.00 -13.39 -11.83
CA ASP A 17 -16.82 -14.59 -11.97
C ASP A 17 -18.18 -14.44 -11.27
N ALA A 18 -18.21 -13.85 -10.07
CA ALA A 18 -19.45 -13.58 -9.35
C ALA A 18 -20.35 -12.56 -10.08
N VAL A 19 -19.74 -11.56 -10.72
CA VAL A 19 -20.46 -10.60 -11.58
C VAL A 19 -21.05 -11.31 -12.81
N ILE A 20 -20.26 -12.16 -13.47
CA ILE A 20 -20.73 -12.91 -14.67
C ILE A 20 -21.88 -13.86 -14.30
N ARG A 21 -21.84 -14.47 -13.11
CA ARG A 21 -22.94 -15.33 -12.62
C ARG A 21 -24.17 -14.53 -12.14
N GLY A 22 -24.10 -13.18 -12.14
CA GLY A 22 -25.19 -12.31 -11.67
C GLY A 22 -25.36 -12.27 -10.15
N GLU A 23 -24.38 -12.76 -9.39
CA GLU A 23 -24.40 -12.76 -7.92
C GLU A 23 -24.11 -11.37 -7.34
N ILE A 24 -23.31 -10.57 -8.05
CA ILE A 24 -22.95 -9.21 -7.68
C ILE A 24 -23.42 -8.23 -8.75
N PRO A 25 -24.37 -7.36 -8.44
CA PRO A 25 -24.76 -6.29 -9.35
C PRO A 25 -23.66 -5.23 -9.42
N VAL A 26 -23.33 -4.77 -10.62
CA VAL A 26 -22.32 -3.73 -10.83
C VAL A 26 -22.92 -2.53 -11.55
N ASN A 27 -22.46 -1.35 -11.17
CA ASN A 27 -22.79 -0.12 -11.89
C ASN A 27 -21.82 0.11 -13.06
N ARG A 28 -22.04 1.18 -13.81
CA ARG A 28 -21.23 1.54 -14.97
C ARG A 28 -19.76 1.76 -14.60
N GLU A 29 -19.49 2.43 -13.49
CA GLU A 29 -18.15 2.78 -13.03
C GLU A 29 -17.34 1.52 -12.70
N ILE A 30 -17.97 0.57 -12.01
CA ILE A 30 -17.34 -0.74 -11.72
C ILE A 30 -17.07 -1.51 -13.01
N SER A 31 -18.01 -1.51 -13.96
CA SER A 31 -17.82 -2.16 -15.26
C SER A 31 -16.66 -1.53 -16.04
N MET A 32 -16.49 -0.21 -16.00
CA MET A 32 -15.35 0.47 -16.61
C MET A 32 -14.02 0.07 -15.95
N GLU A 33 -14.02 -0.06 -14.63
CA GLU A 33 -12.83 -0.50 -13.90
C GLU A 33 -12.48 -1.97 -14.20
N MET A 34 -13.47 -2.85 -14.33
CA MET A 34 -13.27 -4.23 -14.77
C MET A 34 -12.60 -4.29 -16.16
N ASN A 35 -13.10 -3.50 -17.12
CA ASN A 35 -12.48 -3.43 -18.46
C ASN A 35 -11.04 -2.93 -18.36
N ARG A 36 -10.75 -1.92 -17.52
CA ARG A 36 -9.39 -1.42 -17.29
C ARG A 36 -8.46 -2.53 -16.76
N ILE A 37 -8.95 -3.36 -15.84
CA ILE A 37 -8.17 -4.47 -15.28
C ILE A 37 -7.94 -5.55 -16.35
N ASP A 38 -8.94 -5.87 -17.17
CA ASP A 38 -8.81 -6.80 -18.29
C ASP A 38 -7.75 -6.30 -19.29
N ASP A 39 -7.70 -4.99 -19.57
CA ASP A 39 -6.67 -4.37 -20.41
C ASP A 39 -5.27 -4.48 -19.78
N LEU A 40 -5.15 -4.38 -18.46
CA LEU A 40 -3.87 -4.58 -17.75
C LEU A 40 -3.40 -6.05 -17.89
N ILE A 41 -4.30 -7.01 -17.75
CA ILE A 41 -4.00 -8.44 -17.92
C ILE A 41 -3.51 -8.73 -19.35
N ALA A 42 -4.09 -8.07 -20.34
CA ALA A 42 -3.73 -8.23 -21.74
C ALA A 42 -2.43 -7.51 -22.13
N ASN A 43 -1.92 -6.59 -21.30
CA ASN A 43 -0.76 -5.77 -21.62
C ASN A 43 0.56 -6.50 -21.32
N PRO A 44 1.39 -6.82 -22.34
CA PRO A 44 2.64 -7.55 -22.13
C PRO A 44 3.71 -6.77 -21.35
N GLY A 45 3.57 -5.45 -21.22
CA GLY A 45 4.48 -4.59 -20.45
C GLY A 45 4.14 -4.48 -18.97
N ILE A 46 2.99 -5.02 -18.58
CA ILE A 46 2.51 -5.02 -17.19
C ILE A 46 2.60 -6.43 -16.63
N TRP A 47 3.00 -6.53 -15.37
CA TRP A 47 3.22 -7.79 -14.68
C TRP A 47 2.35 -7.83 -13.43
N TYR A 48 1.84 -9.01 -13.12
CA TYR A 48 1.14 -9.26 -11.87
C TYR A 48 2.04 -10.01 -10.88
N ASP A 49 1.99 -9.60 -9.61
CA ASP A 49 2.80 -10.12 -8.51
C ASP A 49 1.87 -10.61 -7.39
N ASP A 50 1.57 -11.89 -7.39
CA ASP A 50 0.76 -12.54 -6.38
C ASP A 50 1.47 -12.64 -5.02
N GLU A 51 2.79 -12.73 -4.99
CA GLU A 51 3.56 -12.71 -3.75
C GLU A 51 3.40 -11.39 -3.00
N ALA A 52 3.38 -10.27 -3.71
CA ALA A 52 3.22 -8.95 -3.12
C ALA A 52 1.85 -8.79 -2.46
N ILE A 53 0.77 -9.25 -3.10
CA ILE A 53 -0.57 -9.17 -2.54
C ILE A 53 -0.77 -10.17 -1.39
N ASN A 54 -0.32 -11.40 -1.55
CA ASN A 54 -0.39 -12.41 -0.49
C ASN A 54 0.45 -11.99 0.72
N GLY A 55 1.61 -11.39 0.51
CA GLY A 55 2.44 -10.83 1.58
C GLY A 55 1.75 -9.70 2.34
N PHE A 56 1.03 -8.81 1.66
CA PHE A 56 0.25 -7.76 2.31
C PHE A 56 -0.89 -8.35 3.15
N ILE A 57 -1.66 -9.29 2.60
CA ILE A 57 -2.79 -9.92 3.31
C ILE A 57 -2.30 -10.70 4.52
N ALA A 58 -1.27 -11.54 4.33
CA ALA A 58 -0.67 -12.31 5.42
C ALA A 58 -0.13 -11.40 6.54
N PHE A 59 0.51 -10.27 6.18
CA PHE A 59 0.94 -9.27 7.14
C PHE A 59 -0.25 -8.72 7.95
N CYS A 60 -1.33 -8.31 7.27
CA CYS A 60 -2.49 -7.76 7.94
C CYS A 60 -3.16 -8.77 8.88
N GLU A 61 -3.39 -9.98 8.40
CA GLU A 61 -4.17 -10.99 9.14
C GLU A 61 -3.35 -11.70 10.24
N ASN A 62 -2.03 -11.78 10.12
CA ASN A 62 -1.17 -12.44 11.12
C ASN A 62 -0.56 -11.48 12.13
N GLU A 63 -0.27 -10.24 11.73
CA GLU A 63 0.52 -9.31 12.57
C GLU A 63 -0.33 -8.19 13.17
N LEU A 64 -1.48 -7.85 12.56
CA LEU A 64 -2.32 -6.77 13.03
C LEU A 64 -3.54 -7.30 13.80
N THR A 65 -4.00 -6.50 14.75
CA THR A 65 -5.23 -6.76 15.50
C THR A 65 -6.17 -5.56 15.41
N LEU A 66 -7.44 -5.81 15.59
CA LEU A 66 -8.44 -4.75 15.77
C LEU A 66 -8.22 -3.98 17.07
N THR A 67 -8.81 -2.79 17.16
CA THR A 67 -8.70 -1.95 18.37
C THR A 67 -9.28 -2.60 19.62
N ASN A 68 -10.21 -3.55 19.48
CA ASN A 68 -10.76 -4.36 20.56
C ASN A 68 -9.87 -5.56 20.94
N GLY A 69 -8.80 -5.84 20.18
CA GLY A 69 -7.88 -6.94 20.40
C GLY A 69 -8.23 -8.24 19.69
N GLU A 70 -9.29 -8.25 18.89
CA GLU A 70 -9.65 -9.37 18.01
C GLU A 70 -8.71 -9.44 16.81
N ASP A 71 -8.63 -10.62 16.21
CA ASP A 71 -7.83 -10.83 15.01
C ASP A 71 -8.42 -10.04 13.82
N LEU A 72 -7.55 -9.45 13.05
CA LEU A 72 -7.95 -8.70 11.86
C LEU A 72 -8.13 -9.67 10.68
N HIS A 73 -9.33 -9.68 10.11
CA HIS A 73 -9.62 -10.35 8.86
C HIS A 73 -10.02 -9.32 7.81
N LEU A 74 -9.29 -9.28 6.70
CA LEU A 74 -9.61 -8.37 5.60
C LEU A 74 -10.86 -8.84 4.85
N LEU A 75 -11.79 -7.91 4.66
CA LEU A 75 -12.95 -8.15 3.80
C LEU A 75 -12.50 -8.40 2.36
N ASP A 76 -13.27 -9.18 1.60
CA ASP A 76 -12.97 -9.49 0.19
C ASP A 76 -12.83 -8.23 -0.67
N SER A 77 -13.63 -7.20 -0.39
CA SER A 77 -13.48 -5.89 -1.03
C SER A 77 -12.13 -5.24 -0.75
N PHE A 78 -11.60 -5.37 0.47
CA PHE A 78 -10.27 -4.84 0.81
C PHE A 78 -9.17 -5.67 0.15
N LYS A 79 -9.33 -6.98 0.06
CA LYS A 79 -8.40 -7.85 -0.67
C LYS A 79 -8.36 -7.47 -2.15
N LEU A 80 -9.52 -7.27 -2.77
CA LEU A 80 -9.63 -6.80 -4.15
C LEU A 80 -8.97 -5.43 -4.36
N TRP A 81 -9.22 -4.45 -3.46
CA TRP A 81 -8.60 -3.13 -3.58
C TRP A 81 -7.08 -3.18 -3.35
N SER A 82 -6.63 -4.03 -2.42
CA SER A 82 -5.20 -4.24 -2.18
C SER A 82 -4.52 -4.88 -3.38
N GLU A 83 -5.19 -5.80 -4.06
CA GLU A 83 -4.70 -6.41 -5.29
C GLU A 83 -4.43 -5.36 -6.38
N GLN A 84 -5.29 -4.33 -6.48
CA GLN A 84 -5.06 -3.23 -7.41
C GLN A 84 -3.88 -2.35 -7.00
N ILE A 85 -3.58 -2.20 -5.70
CA ILE A 85 -2.46 -1.40 -5.22
C ILE A 85 -1.12 -2.14 -5.34
N PHE A 86 -1.09 -3.40 -4.91
CA PHE A 86 0.16 -4.14 -4.70
C PHE A 86 0.48 -5.13 -5.81
N GLY A 87 -0.54 -5.61 -6.56
CA GLY A 87 -0.37 -6.69 -7.53
C GLY A 87 0.23 -6.25 -8.87
N TRP A 88 0.14 -4.99 -9.25
CA TRP A 88 0.52 -4.55 -10.59
C TRP A 88 1.83 -3.79 -10.61
N TYR A 89 2.73 -4.15 -11.53
CA TYR A 89 4.01 -3.48 -11.69
C TYR A 89 4.52 -3.52 -13.14
N TYR A 90 5.51 -2.69 -13.41
CA TYR A 90 6.24 -2.62 -14.67
C TYR A 90 7.73 -2.48 -14.40
N PHE A 91 8.53 -2.72 -15.42
CA PHE A 91 9.97 -2.54 -15.32
C PHE A 91 10.43 -1.30 -16.08
N VAL A 92 11.36 -0.58 -15.48
CA VAL A 92 12.08 0.52 -16.12
C VAL A 92 13.58 0.23 -16.13
N GLU A 93 14.25 0.58 -17.21
CA GLU A 93 15.70 0.58 -17.24
C GLU A 93 16.23 1.91 -16.69
N ARG A 94 17.15 1.83 -15.74
CA ARG A 94 17.86 2.99 -15.23
C ARG A 94 19.35 2.72 -15.21
N SER A 95 20.13 3.77 -15.55
CA SER A 95 21.56 3.77 -15.31
C SER A 95 21.82 4.00 -13.82
N VAL A 96 22.41 3.03 -13.16
CA VAL A 96 22.76 3.07 -11.73
C VAL A 96 24.29 3.12 -11.65
N TYR A 97 24.79 4.08 -10.89
CA TYR A 97 26.23 4.15 -10.62
C TYR A 97 26.62 3.03 -9.67
N VAL A 98 27.59 2.22 -10.09
CA VAL A 98 28.18 1.13 -9.31
C VAL A 98 29.59 1.57 -8.94
N PRO A 99 29.87 1.82 -7.66
CA PRO A 99 31.22 2.17 -7.22
C PRO A 99 32.17 1.00 -7.44
N SER A 100 33.41 1.29 -7.79
CA SER A 100 34.46 0.29 -7.91
C SER A 100 34.83 -0.29 -6.53
N PRO A 101 35.11 -1.60 -6.42
CA PRO A 101 35.47 -2.25 -5.14
C PRO A 101 36.70 -1.65 -4.46
N ASP A 102 37.59 -1.05 -5.23
CA ASP A 102 38.83 -0.41 -4.74
C ASP A 102 38.62 1.03 -4.22
N GLY A 103 37.37 1.54 -4.27
CA GLY A 103 37.01 2.89 -3.84
C GLY A 103 37.40 4.02 -4.80
N HIS A 104 38.04 3.69 -5.93
CA HIS A 104 38.48 4.66 -6.93
C HIS A 104 37.59 4.62 -8.17
N GLY A 105 36.65 5.56 -8.25
CA GLY A 105 35.74 5.66 -9.38
C GLY A 105 34.60 4.63 -9.38
N GLY A 106 34.02 4.40 -10.54
CA GLY A 106 32.94 3.46 -10.75
C GLY A 106 32.43 3.56 -12.18
N HIS A 107 31.40 2.80 -12.51
CA HIS A 107 30.80 2.79 -13.84
C HIS A 107 29.26 2.82 -13.74
N TYR A 108 28.61 3.16 -14.84
CA TYR A 108 27.16 3.12 -14.93
C TYR A 108 26.70 1.80 -15.54
N GLU A 109 25.84 1.09 -14.82
CA GLU A 109 25.17 -0.11 -15.32
C GLU A 109 23.69 0.17 -15.58
N LYS A 110 23.16 -0.41 -16.67
CA LYS A 110 21.72 -0.43 -16.89
C LYS A 110 21.10 -1.51 -16.00
N LYS A 111 20.29 -1.10 -15.04
CA LYS A 111 19.54 -2.03 -14.18
C LYS A 111 18.05 -1.94 -14.49
N ARG A 112 17.42 -3.10 -14.59
CA ARG A 112 15.98 -3.24 -14.70
C ARG A 112 15.38 -3.14 -13.31
N ILE A 113 14.62 -2.07 -13.05
CA ILE A 113 14.03 -1.76 -11.75
C ILE A 113 12.53 -2.02 -11.82
N LYS A 114 12.04 -2.85 -10.90
CA LYS A 114 10.61 -3.12 -10.70
C LYS A 114 9.95 -1.88 -10.09
N LYS A 115 8.86 -1.42 -10.70
CA LYS A 115 8.07 -0.30 -10.20
C LYS A 115 6.61 -0.69 -10.08
N ARG A 116 5.99 -0.33 -8.98
CA ARG A 116 4.54 -0.46 -8.78
C ARG A 116 3.81 0.43 -9.77
N LEU A 117 2.78 -0.11 -10.42
CA LEU A 117 2.00 0.61 -11.43
C LEU A 117 1.10 1.66 -10.77
N VAL A 118 0.40 1.28 -9.69
CA VAL A 118 -0.52 2.17 -8.98
C VAL A 118 0.27 2.95 -7.93
N ASN A 119 0.30 4.27 -8.08
CA ASN A 119 0.94 5.21 -7.17
C ASN A 119 -0.05 6.20 -6.54
N LYS A 120 -1.30 6.18 -6.96
CA LYS A 120 -2.40 6.99 -6.41
C LYS A 120 -3.66 6.14 -6.38
N GLN A 121 -4.37 6.18 -5.27
CA GLN A 121 -5.67 5.55 -5.13
C GLN A 121 -6.66 6.52 -4.49
N TYR A 122 -7.85 6.57 -5.06
CA TYR A 122 -9.00 7.29 -4.49
C TYR A 122 -10.02 6.27 -4.04
N LEU A 123 -10.31 6.24 -2.74
CA LEU A 123 -11.29 5.34 -2.16
C LEU A 123 -12.50 6.14 -1.68
N ILE A 124 -13.60 6.03 -2.41
CA ILE A 124 -14.88 6.70 -2.09
C ILE A 124 -15.86 5.62 -1.67
N VAL A 125 -16.07 5.50 -0.36
CA VAL A 125 -16.97 4.50 0.24
C VAL A 125 -17.82 5.13 1.33
N ALA A 126 -18.94 4.49 1.65
CA ALA A 126 -19.87 4.95 2.66
C ALA A 126 -19.19 5.09 4.05
N ARG A 127 -19.82 5.88 4.92
CA ARG A 127 -19.44 5.96 6.33
C ARG A 127 -19.65 4.58 6.98
N GLY A 128 -18.74 4.17 7.86
CA GLY A 128 -18.80 2.86 8.53
C GLY A 128 -18.16 1.70 7.75
N SER A 129 -17.64 1.93 6.53
CA SER A 129 -17.00 0.89 5.70
C SER A 129 -15.56 0.55 6.10
N ALA A 130 -15.17 0.75 7.34
CA ALA A 130 -13.83 0.45 7.89
C ALA A 130 -12.63 1.03 7.09
N LYS A 131 -12.84 2.10 6.28
CA LYS A 131 -11.81 2.69 5.43
C LYS A 131 -10.58 3.21 6.19
N SER A 132 -10.78 3.74 7.41
CA SER A 132 -9.67 4.23 8.25
C SER A 132 -8.81 3.07 8.72
N MET A 133 -9.41 1.93 9.08
CA MET A 133 -8.68 0.71 9.41
C MET A 133 -7.90 0.19 8.19
N TYR A 134 -8.52 0.15 7.03
CA TYR A 134 -7.85 -0.26 5.79
C TYR A 134 -6.67 0.66 5.44
N ALA A 135 -6.84 1.98 5.54
CA ALA A 135 -5.74 2.93 5.35
C ALA A 135 -4.59 2.69 6.36
N SER A 136 -4.93 2.36 7.61
CA SER A 136 -3.96 2.02 8.64
C SER A 136 -3.19 0.72 8.32
N CYS A 137 -3.86 -0.29 7.75
CA CYS A 137 -3.21 -1.52 7.27
C CYS A 137 -2.15 -1.22 6.21
N ILE A 138 -2.52 -0.40 5.21
CA ILE A 138 -1.59 0.01 4.15
C ILE A 138 -0.40 0.77 4.73
N GLN A 139 -0.65 1.72 5.63
CA GLN A 139 0.43 2.50 6.25
C GLN A 139 1.35 1.62 7.12
N ASN A 140 0.79 0.69 7.90
CA ASN A 140 1.59 -0.27 8.68
C ASN A 140 2.47 -1.14 7.78
N TYR A 141 1.93 -1.62 6.67
CA TYR A 141 2.69 -2.43 5.72
C TYR A 141 3.88 -1.65 5.14
N PHE A 142 3.66 -0.44 4.66
CA PHE A 142 4.73 0.41 4.15
C PHE A 142 5.73 0.84 5.23
N LEU A 143 5.30 0.97 6.47
CA LEU A 143 6.19 1.33 7.57
C LEU A 143 7.12 0.17 7.96
N ASN A 144 6.63 -1.06 7.89
CA ASN A 144 7.29 -2.21 8.52
C ASN A 144 7.85 -3.24 7.54
N VAL A 145 7.24 -3.39 6.37
CA VAL A 145 7.58 -4.45 5.41
C VAL A 145 8.30 -3.91 4.18
N ASP A 146 7.94 -2.72 3.71
CA ASP A 146 8.61 -2.12 2.55
C ASP A 146 10.10 -1.89 2.88
N THR A 147 10.96 -2.39 2.02
CA THR A 147 12.42 -2.33 2.19
C THR A 147 13.00 -0.94 1.92
N SER A 148 12.23 -0.04 1.33
CA SER A 148 12.61 1.35 1.13
C SER A 148 12.25 2.20 2.35
N THR A 149 13.12 3.17 2.69
CA THR A 149 12.80 4.17 3.71
C THR A 149 11.60 4.99 3.25
N THR A 150 10.52 4.97 4.00
CA THR A 150 9.27 5.66 3.66
C THR A 150 9.00 6.82 4.61
N HIS A 151 8.50 7.92 4.06
CA HIS A 151 7.92 9.02 4.80
C HIS A 151 6.42 9.05 4.52
N GLN A 152 5.61 8.78 5.53
CA GLN A 152 4.16 8.72 5.40
C GLN A 152 3.54 9.90 6.13
N VAL A 153 2.57 10.53 5.50
CA VAL A 153 1.84 11.66 6.09
C VAL A 153 0.34 11.39 5.96
N THR A 154 -0.35 11.42 7.09
CA THR A 154 -1.81 11.39 7.14
C THR A 154 -2.32 12.82 7.29
N THR A 155 -3.15 13.26 6.36
CA THR A 155 -3.72 14.61 6.36
C THR A 155 -5.23 14.55 6.47
N ALA A 156 -5.80 15.46 7.25
CA ALA A 156 -7.24 15.60 7.40
C ALA A 156 -7.60 17.06 7.72
N PRO A 157 -8.88 17.48 7.60
CA PRO A 157 -9.33 18.81 7.98
C PRO A 157 -9.04 19.16 9.43
N THR A 158 -9.03 18.17 10.33
CA THR A 158 -8.68 18.34 11.73
C THR A 158 -7.68 17.30 12.20
N MET A 159 -6.90 17.62 13.24
CA MET A 159 -5.95 16.68 13.85
C MET A 159 -6.67 15.45 14.43
N ALA A 160 -7.88 15.61 14.98
CA ALA A 160 -8.68 14.49 15.49
C ALA A 160 -9.01 13.49 14.38
N GLN A 161 -9.39 13.97 13.19
CA GLN A 161 -9.66 13.09 12.05
C GLN A 161 -8.39 12.41 11.51
N ALA A 162 -7.24 13.09 11.51
CA ALA A 162 -5.98 12.46 11.16
C ALA A 162 -5.61 11.36 12.18
N GLU A 163 -5.91 11.59 13.47
CA GLU A 163 -5.69 10.62 14.54
C GLU A 163 -6.54 9.36 14.38
N GLU A 164 -7.75 9.44 13.81
CA GLU A 164 -8.59 8.26 13.53
C GLU A 164 -7.88 7.22 12.63
N VAL A 165 -6.99 7.65 11.75
CA VAL A 165 -6.17 6.75 10.93
C VAL A 165 -4.90 6.32 11.66
N MET A 166 -4.29 7.20 12.45
CA MET A 166 -3.03 6.93 13.13
C MET A 166 -3.21 6.07 14.40
N SER A 167 -4.35 6.19 15.09
CA SER A 167 -4.65 5.42 16.31
C SER A 167 -4.63 3.89 16.06
N PRO A 168 -5.27 3.34 15.04
CA PRO A 168 -5.16 1.91 14.73
C PRO A 168 -3.72 1.47 14.45
N ILE A 169 -2.88 2.33 13.84
CA ILE A 169 -1.47 2.02 13.62
C ILE A 169 -0.76 1.83 14.97
N ARG A 170 -0.94 2.75 15.91
CA ARG A 170 -0.35 2.63 17.26
C ARG A 170 -0.88 1.41 18.00
N THR A 171 -2.18 1.15 17.91
CA THR A 171 -2.78 -0.01 18.57
C THR A 171 -2.21 -1.31 18.01
N ALA A 172 -2.07 -1.41 16.69
CA ALA A 172 -1.45 -2.57 16.06
C ALA A 172 -0.01 -2.78 16.56
N ILE A 173 0.76 -1.70 16.71
CA ILE A 173 2.13 -1.74 17.25
C ILE A 173 2.16 -2.24 18.70
N THR A 174 1.31 -1.68 19.56
CA THR A 174 1.30 -2.02 21.00
C THR A 174 0.73 -3.42 21.28
N ARG A 175 -0.05 -3.96 20.37
CA ARG A 175 -0.69 -5.28 20.48
C ARG A 175 -0.15 -6.32 19.52
N ALA A 176 0.86 -5.97 18.72
CA ALA A 176 1.48 -6.92 17.79
C ALA A 176 1.97 -8.17 18.54
N ARG A 177 1.52 -9.33 18.09
CA ARG A 177 1.88 -10.64 18.69
C ARG A 177 3.12 -11.25 18.06
N GLY A 178 3.53 -10.74 16.90
CA GLY A 178 4.61 -11.26 16.09
C GLY A 178 5.95 -10.52 16.25
N PRO A 179 6.92 -10.79 15.39
CA PRO A 179 8.25 -10.16 15.40
C PRO A 179 8.22 -8.64 15.22
N LEU A 180 7.13 -8.07 14.67
CA LEU A 180 6.94 -6.62 14.54
C LEU A 180 7.06 -5.86 15.86
N TYR A 181 6.62 -6.44 16.97
CA TYR A 181 6.72 -5.83 18.29
C TYR A 181 8.15 -5.39 18.64
N LYS A 182 9.15 -6.11 18.13
CA LYS A 182 10.57 -5.82 18.44
C LYS A 182 11.17 -4.67 17.64
N PHE A 183 10.51 -4.20 16.59
CA PHE A 183 11.05 -3.22 15.66
C PHE A 183 10.45 -1.82 15.77
N LEU A 184 9.44 -1.65 16.61
CA LEU A 184 8.68 -0.41 16.70
C LEU A 184 8.95 0.30 18.02
N THR A 185 9.36 1.56 17.95
CA THR A 185 9.60 2.40 19.13
C THR A 185 8.40 3.30 19.39
N GLU A 186 7.98 3.39 20.67
CA GLU A 186 6.97 4.33 21.10
C GLU A 186 7.45 5.79 20.95
N GLY A 187 6.54 6.67 20.60
CA GLY A 187 6.76 8.12 20.61
C GLY A 187 6.83 8.78 19.24
N SER A 188 7.64 8.34 18.33
CA SER A 188 7.55 8.68 16.91
C SER A 188 7.40 7.38 16.13
N LEU A 189 6.34 7.24 15.34
CA LEU A 189 6.11 6.05 14.53
C LEU A 189 7.22 5.94 13.48
N HIS A 190 8.34 5.39 13.88
CA HIS A 190 9.44 5.04 12.99
C HIS A 190 9.94 3.65 13.33
N ASN A 191 10.41 2.93 12.33
CA ASN A 191 11.03 1.63 12.50
C ASN A 191 12.56 1.75 12.48
N THR A 192 13.24 0.62 12.72
CA THR A 192 14.71 0.54 12.72
C THR A 192 15.35 0.85 11.37
N THR A 193 14.61 0.79 10.26
CA THR A 193 15.08 1.15 8.92
C THR A 193 14.95 2.64 8.61
N GLY A 194 14.41 3.44 9.54
CA GLY A 194 14.24 4.88 9.39
C GLY A 194 12.94 5.31 8.71
N SER A 195 12.02 4.40 8.42
CA SER A 195 10.67 4.77 7.94
C SER A 195 9.89 5.50 9.02
N LYS A 196 9.11 6.50 8.62
CA LYS A 196 8.35 7.38 9.52
C LYS A 196 6.91 7.52 9.06
N ALA A 197 6.00 7.59 10.02
CA ALA A 197 4.62 7.96 9.79
C ALA A 197 4.24 9.17 10.65
N ASN A 198 3.74 10.21 10.02
CA ASN A 198 3.36 11.47 10.65
C ASN A 198 1.92 11.82 10.35
N ARG A 199 1.31 12.60 11.24
CA ARG A 199 -0.01 13.20 11.03
C ARG A 199 0.14 14.68 10.76
N CYS A 200 -0.69 15.22 9.90
CA CYS A 200 -0.73 16.63 9.57
C CYS A 200 -2.18 17.10 9.40
N GLN A 201 -2.49 18.25 9.95
CA GLN A 201 -3.76 18.91 9.68
C GLN A 201 -3.65 19.67 8.34
N LEU A 202 -4.59 19.43 7.44
CA LEU A 202 -4.79 20.31 6.30
C LEU A 202 -5.30 21.66 6.81
N ALA A 203 -4.41 22.64 6.85
CA ALA A 203 -4.84 23.98 7.19
C ALA A 203 -5.60 24.59 6.01
N SER A 204 -6.71 25.25 6.29
CA SER A 204 -7.41 26.12 5.34
C SER A 204 -6.60 27.38 4.96
N THR A 205 -5.42 27.54 5.52
CA THR A 205 -4.53 28.69 5.34
C THR A 205 -3.36 28.34 4.43
N LYS A 206 -2.85 29.34 3.68
CA LYS A 206 -1.64 29.20 2.82
C LYS A 206 -0.46 28.56 3.56
N LYS A 207 -0.30 28.79 4.85
CA LYS A 207 0.80 28.28 5.67
C LYS A 207 0.74 26.75 5.85
N GLY A 208 -0.45 26.16 6.00
CA GLY A 208 -0.58 24.71 6.12
C GLY A 208 -0.32 23.99 4.80
N ILE A 209 -0.74 24.57 3.68
CA ILE A 209 -0.43 24.05 2.34
C ILE A 209 1.07 24.10 2.08
N GLN A 210 1.72 25.18 2.49
CA GLN A 210 3.16 25.38 2.32
C GLN A 210 3.96 24.35 3.14
N ASN A 211 3.58 24.10 4.39
CA ASN A 211 4.21 23.09 5.23
C ASN A 211 4.04 21.67 4.65
N PHE A 212 2.86 21.37 4.08
CA PHE A 212 2.61 20.10 3.41
C PHE A 212 3.52 19.91 2.18
N LEU A 213 3.67 20.95 1.35
CA LEU A 213 4.47 20.91 0.12
C LEU A 213 5.98 20.87 0.37
N THR A 214 6.43 21.49 1.46
CA THR A 214 7.87 21.57 1.80
C THR A 214 8.34 20.40 2.68
N GLY A 215 7.42 19.54 3.16
CA GLY A 215 7.75 18.47 4.09
C GLY A 215 8.25 18.96 5.46
N SER A 216 8.11 20.25 5.73
CA SER A 216 8.48 20.86 7.03
C SER A 216 7.32 20.66 8.00
N ILE A 217 7.45 19.74 8.92
CA ILE A 217 6.57 19.54 10.07
C ILE A 217 7.35 19.86 11.33
#